data_9d8be1c6d74e714c8ea64912959164f4
#
_entry.id   9d8be1c6d74e714c8ea64912959164f4
#
_cell.length_a   1.000
_cell.length_b   1.000
_cell.length_c   1.000
_cell.angle_alpha   90.00
_cell.angle_beta   90.00
_cell.angle_gamma   90.00
#
_symmetry.space_group_name_H-M   'P 1'
#
loop_
_entity.id
_entity.type
_entity.pdbx_description
1 polymer ?
#
loop_
_entity_poly.entity_id
_entity_poly.type
_entity_poly.pdbx_seq_one_letter_code
_entity_poly.pdbx_strand_id
1 'polypeptide(L)'
;MENHILLHLAIIIFFSKILGAVARKLKQPPVVGMLLLGIILGPTIFHFIEPDEVINWIAKVGVLFLLFEAGLETNIKQIKQDSKQALLPALGGILLPFSLGFLLIYFVTHNISQALIVGVIFTATSVSVSVMTLLDLGKLKGIEGRCIVNSAIIDDIVGILLLTFIFGLTSGAGESGPNFTISIIKIIGFFVVAFLIGIFILQPFFLNLKKILLDNVVISLAIAVVLLYSWLAEMAGLAAITGAYFAGLFLGQTHHKHAVHMGITDIGKSF
;
A
#
# COMPACT_ATOMS: atom_id res chain seq x y z
N MET A 1 -0.46 -24.15 19.59
CA MET A 1 -0.96 -23.26 18.54
C MET A 1 -0.08 -23.25 17.27
N GLU A 2 1.18 -23.67 17.33
CA GLU A 2 2.09 -23.63 16.14
C GLU A 2 1.80 -24.65 15.03
N ASN A 3 1.07 -25.73 15.28
CA ASN A 3 0.91 -26.82 14.30
C ASN A 3 -0.11 -26.56 13.18
N HIS A 4 -0.87 -25.46 13.21
CA HIS A 4 -1.96 -25.24 12.24
C HIS A 4 -1.68 -24.14 11.21
N ILE A 5 -0.61 -23.33 11.37
CA ILE A 5 -0.31 -22.20 10.47
C ILE A 5 -0.14 -22.66 9.02
N LEU A 6 0.61 -23.75 8.80
CA LEU A 6 0.81 -24.29 7.45
C LEU A 6 -0.52 -24.77 6.82
N LEU A 7 -1.39 -25.37 7.63
CA LEU A 7 -2.72 -25.81 7.18
C LEU A 7 -3.59 -24.60 6.84
N HIS A 8 -3.60 -23.57 7.71
CA HIS A 8 -4.35 -22.34 7.46
C HIS A 8 -3.89 -21.65 6.17
N LEU A 9 -2.58 -21.51 5.96
CA LEU A 9 -2.02 -20.95 4.74
C LEU A 9 -2.39 -21.77 3.51
N ALA A 10 -2.30 -23.11 3.58
CA ALA A 10 -2.70 -23.98 2.47
C ALA A 10 -4.16 -23.80 2.13
N ILE A 11 -5.05 -23.72 3.12
CA ILE A 11 -6.48 -23.50 2.95
C ILE A 11 -6.74 -22.11 2.36
N ILE A 12 -6.12 -21.06 2.88
CA ILE A 12 -6.26 -19.69 2.37
C ILE A 12 -5.87 -19.65 0.89
N ILE A 13 -4.68 -20.14 0.54
CA ILE A 13 -4.17 -20.12 -0.84
C ILE A 13 -5.09 -20.93 -1.77
N PHE A 14 -5.47 -22.13 -1.39
CA PHE A 14 -6.29 -23.01 -2.21
C PHE A 14 -7.68 -22.42 -2.47
N PHE A 15 -8.39 -22.07 -1.42
CA PHE A 15 -9.77 -21.56 -1.54
C PHE A 15 -9.84 -20.15 -2.12
N SER A 16 -8.82 -19.31 -1.90
CA SER A 16 -8.76 -17.98 -2.51
C SER A 16 -8.72 -18.06 -4.05
N LYS A 17 -7.98 -19.02 -4.60
CA LYS A 17 -7.96 -19.26 -6.05
C LYS A 17 -9.31 -19.78 -6.58
N ILE A 18 -9.96 -20.65 -5.83
CA ILE A 18 -11.29 -21.18 -6.20
C ILE A 18 -12.34 -20.06 -6.18
N LEU A 19 -12.44 -19.31 -5.05
CA LEU A 19 -13.44 -18.25 -4.95
C LEU A 19 -13.15 -17.08 -5.89
N GLY A 20 -11.88 -16.77 -6.13
CA GLY A 20 -11.48 -15.81 -7.15
C GLY A 20 -11.90 -16.25 -8.57
N ALA A 21 -11.77 -17.52 -8.90
CA ALA A 21 -12.26 -18.08 -10.18
C ALA A 21 -13.78 -18.05 -10.29
N VAL A 22 -14.49 -18.33 -9.18
CA VAL A 22 -15.96 -18.22 -9.12
C VAL A 22 -16.42 -16.78 -9.31
N ALA A 23 -15.78 -15.81 -8.61
CA ALA A 23 -16.07 -14.39 -8.79
C ALA A 23 -15.91 -13.97 -10.25
N ARG A 24 -14.82 -14.40 -10.90
CA ARG A 24 -14.58 -14.12 -12.33
C ARG A 24 -15.67 -14.68 -13.24
N LYS A 25 -16.17 -15.90 -12.96
CA LYS A 25 -17.32 -16.47 -13.70
C LYS A 25 -18.60 -15.65 -13.52
N LEU A 26 -18.73 -15.00 -12.35
CA LEU A 26 -19.85 -14.08 -12.05
C LEU A 26 -19.60 -12.66 -12.57
N LYS A 27 -18.57 -12.45 -13.41
CA LYS A 27 -18.14 -11.15 -13.95
C LYS A 27 -17.76 -10.12 -12.85
N GLN A 28 -17.27 -10.61 -11.71
CA GLN A 28 -16.75 -9.80 -10.63
C GLN A 28 -15.22 -9.92 -10.56
N PRO A 29 -14.51 -8.89 -10.07
CA PRO A 29 -13.08 -9.00 -9.82
C PRO A 29 -12.77 -10.16 -8.87
N PRO A 30 -11.71 -10.96 -9.11
CA PRO A 30 -11.32 -12.08 -8.24
C PRO A 30 -11.13 -11.70 -6.78
N VAL A 31 -10.67 -10.47 -6.51
CA VAL A 31 -10.50 -9.94 -5.14
C VAL A 31 -11.78 -10.00 -4.32
N VAL A 32 -12.97 -9.86 -4.94
CA VAL A 32 -14.26 -9.98 -4.24
C VAL A 32 -14.43 -11.39 -3.66
N GLY A 33 -14.06 -12.42 -4.45
CA GLY A 33 -14.10 -13.80 -3.97
C GLY A 33 -13.12 -14.05 -2.83
N MET A 34 -11.93 -13.45 -2.89
CA MET A 34 -10.92 -13.56 -1.83
C MET A 34 -11.36 -12.87 -0.54
N LEU A 35 -11.99 -11.69 -0.63
CA LEU A 35 -12.55 -10.99 0.53
C LEU A 35 -13.69 -11.78 1.18
N LEU A 36 -14.58 -12.34 0.36
CA LEU A 36 -15.66 -13.23 0.86
C LEU A 36 -15.09 -14.45 1.58
N LEU A 37 -14.02 -15.05 1.06
CA LEU A 37 -13.32 -16.14 1.74
C LEU A 37 -12.82 -15.72 3.13
N GLY A 38 -12.19 -14.54 3.22
CA GLY A 38 -11.71 -14.01 4.50
C GLY A 38 -12.84 -13.82 5.52
N ILE A 39 -14.00 -13.35 5.08
CA ILE A 39 -15.20 -13.22 5.93
C ILE A 39 -15.72 -14.60 6.38
N ILE A 40 -15.76 -15.58 5.46
CA ILE A 40 -16.29 -16.91 5.72
C ILE A 40 -15.38 -17.69 6.68
N LEU A 41 -14.08 -17.77 6.39
CA LEU A 41 -13.13 -18.55 7.19
C LEU A 41 -12.61 -17.80 8.42
N GLY A 42 -12.70 -16.48 8.40
CA GLY A 42 -12.20 -15.60 9.47
C GLY A 42 -13.09 -15.59 10.71
N PRO A 43 -12.80 -14.68 11.63
CA PRO A 43 -13.48 -14.60 12.93
C PRO A 43 -14.94 -14.14 12.84
N THR A 44 -15.45 -13.86 11.63
CA THR A 44 -16.82 -13.35 11.45
C THR A 44 -17.85 -14.47 11.39
N ILE A 45 -17.57 -15.59 10.69
CA ILE A 45 -18.56 -16.67 10.45
C ILE A 45 -18.09 -17.98 11.08
N PHE A 46 -17.06 -18.60 10.53
CA PHE A 46 -16.63 -19.92 10.99
C PHE A 46 -15.59 -19.91 12.10
N HIS A 47 -14.92 -18.79 12.38
CA HIS A 47 -13.83 -18.67 13.36
C HIS A 47 -12.75 -19.73 13.13
N PHE A 48 -12.57 -20.18 11.88
CA PHE A 48 -11.63 -21.24 11.55
C PHE A 48 -10.18 -20.71 11.46
N ILE A 49 -10.03 -19.48 10.96
CA ILE A 49 -8.75 -18.82 10.86
C ILE A 49 -8.82 -17.54 11.69
N GLU A 50 -8.08 -17.51 12.77
CA GLU A 50 -7.87 -16.28 13.54
C GLU A 50 -6.62 -15.57 13.00
N PRO A 51 -6.68 -14.23 12.82
CA PRO A 51 -5.52 -13.46 12.39
C PRO A 51 -4.45 -13.54 13.49
N ASP A 52 -3.36 -14.26 13.21
CA ASP A 52 -2.17 -14.29 14.01
C ASP A 52 -1.06 -13.40 13.42
N GLU A 53 0.03 -13.25 14.15
CA GLU A 53 1.15 -12.41 13.73
C GLU A 53 1.78 -12.90 12.42
N VAL A 54 1.89 -14.21 12.20
CA VAL A 54 2.50 -14.80 10.99
C VAL A 54 1.63 -14.54 9.76
N ILE A 55 0.32 -14.78 9.87
CA ILE A 55 -0.64 -14.52 8.77
C ILE A 55 -0.62 -13.04 8.41
N ASN A 56 -0.60 -12.15 9.41
CA ASN A 56 -0.54 -10.72 9.18
C ASN A 56 0.76 -10.29 8.48
N TRP A 57 1.91 -10.87 8.87
CA TRP A 57 3.18 -10.60 8.20
C TRP A 57 3.19 -11.08 6.74
N ILE A 58 2.68 -12.27 6.48
CA ILE A 58 2.59 -12.82 5.11
C ILE A 58 1.66 -11.94 4.24
N ALA A 59 0.50 -11.56 4.77
CA ALA A 59 -0.42 -10.66 4.09
C ALA A 59 0.25 -9.30 3.77
N LYS A 60 0.98 -8.72 4.74
CA LYS A 60 1.73 -7.48 4.57
C LYS A 60 2.75 -7.59 3.44
N VAL A 61 3.54 -8.68 3.41
CA VAL A 61 4.53 -8.92 2.36
C VAL A 61 3.86 -9.07 0.98
N GLY A 62 2.73 -9.76 0.90
CA GLY A 62 1.95 -9.89 -0.33
C GLY A 62 1.54 -8.52 -0.90
N VAL A 63 1.02 -7.64 -0.04
CA VAL A 63 0.63 -6.28 -0.44
C VAL A 63 1.84 -5.44 -0.85
N LEU A 64 3.00 -5.58 -0.19
CA LEU A 64 4.23 -4.90 -0.59
C LEU A 64 4.64 -5.27 -2.03
N PHE A 65 4.60 -6.55 -2.38
CA PHE A 65 4.93 -7.00 -3.74
C PHE A 65 3.92 -6.49 -4.78
N LEU A 66 2.66 -6.42 -4.43
CA LEU A 66 1.62 -5.89 -5.32
C LEU A 66 1.86 -4.41 -5.63
N LEU A 67 2.16 -3.59 -4.62
CA LEU A 67 2.45 -2.16 -4.82
C LEU A 67 3.81 -1.95 -5.48
N PHE A 68 4.79 -2.81 -5.23
CA PHE A 68 6.03 -2.81 -5.95
C PHE A 68 5.83 -3.09 -7.46
N GLU A 69 4.99 -4.06 -7.82
CA GLU A 69 4.62 -4.33 -9.23
C GLU A 69 3.97 -3.09 -9.87
N ALA A 70 3.04 -2.44 -9.18
CA ALA A 70 2.45 -1.18 -9.62
C ALA A 70 3.51 -0.09 -9.86
N GLY A 71 4.49 0.02 -8.95
CA GLY A 71 5.63 0.91 -9.09
C GLY A 71 6.52 0.59 -10.28
N LEU A 72 6.85 -0.70 -10.50
CA LEU A 72 7.63 -1.16 -11.67
C LEU A 72 6.98 -0.77 -13.00
N GLU A 73 5.66 -0.78 -13.06
CA GLU A 73 4.91 -0.44 -14.26
C GLU A 73 4.80 1.07 -14.49
N THR A 74 5.04 1.86 -13.44
CA THR A 74 4.89 3.32 -13.48
C THR A 74 6.11 3.99 -14.10
N ASN A 75 5.88 5.07 -14.86
CA ASN A 75 6.93 5.89 -15.45
C ASN A 75 7.03 7.23 -14.70
N ILE A 76 8.23 7.58 -14.24
CA ILE A 76 8.49 8.83 -13.48
C ILE A 76 8.02 10.07 -14.25
N LYS A 77 8.20 10.11 -15.58
CA LYS A 77 7.76 11.24 -16.40
C LYS A 77 6.22 11.39 -16.41
N GLN A 78 5.51 10.27 -16.36
CA GLN A 78 4.04 10.25 -16.34
C GLN A 78 3.50 10.70 -14.97
N ILE A 79 4.15 10.33 -13.86
CA ILE A 79 3.76 10.82 -12.52
C ILE A 79 3.68 12.34 -12.49
N LYS A 80 4.70 13.02 -13.03
CA LYS A 80 4.74 14.48 -13.06
C LYS A 80 3.60 15.10 -13.91
N GLN A 81 3.18 14.42 -14.97
CA GLN A 81 2.07 14.88 -15.81
C GLN A 81 0.71 14.60 -15.16
N ASP A 82 0.56 13.44 -14.52
CA ASP A 82 -0.70 12.95 -13.95
C ASP A 82 -0.96 13.48 -12.53
N SER A 83 0.06 14.03 -11.84
CA SER A 83 -0.07 14.51 -10.45
C SER A 83 -1.12 15.63 -10.29
N LYS A 84 -1.26 16.49 -11.30
CA LYS A 84 -2.32 17.53 -11.29
C LYS A 84 -3.72 16.93 -11.39
N GLN A 85 -3.86 15.82 -12.12
CA GLN A 85 -5.15 15.12 -12.27
C GLN A 85 -5.49 14.29 -11.03
N ALA A 86 -4.48 13.82 -10.29
CA ALA A 86 -4.65 13.08 -9.05
C ALA A 86 -5.01 13.97 -7.85
N LEU A 87 -4.67 15.27 -7.90
CA LEU A 87 -4.88 16.17 -6.77
C LEU A 87 -6.36 16.39 -6.44
N LEU A 88 -7.20 16.56 -7.45
CA LEU A 88 -8.64 16.79 -7.26
C LEU A 88 -9.35 15.56 -6.67
N PRO A 89 -9.14 14.33 -7.17
CA PRO A 89 -9.63 13.11 -6.54
C PRO A 89 -9.11 12.91 -5.11
N ALA A 90 -7.81 13.18 -4.84
CA ALA A 90 -7.25 13.10 -3.51
C ALA A 90 -7.94 14.07 -2.54
N LEU A 91 -8.09 15.33 -2.92
CA LEU A 91 -8.81 16.31 -2.10
C LEU A 91 -10.26 15.89 -1.83
N GLY A 92 -10.95 15.37 -2.85
CA GLY A 92 -12.30 14.84 -2.68
C GLY A 92 -12.35 13.61 -1.75
N GLY A 93 -11.39 12.69 -1.92
CA GLY A 93 -11.22 11.49 -1.09
C GLY A 93 -10.90 11.80 0.38
N ILE A 94 -10.27 12.93 0.67
CA ILE A 94 -9.99 13.39 2.04
C ILE A 94 -11.17 14.19 2.60
N LEU A 95 -11.61 15.23 1.88
CA LEU A 95 -12.57 16.20 2.41
C LEU A 95 -13.96 15.60 2.63
N LEU A 96 -14.44 14.76 1.72
CA LEU A 96 -15.78 14.16 1.83
C LEU A 96 -15.87 13.17 3.00
N PRO A 97 -15.00 12.15 3.12
CA PRO A 97 -15.05 11.23 4.26
C PRO A 97 -14.78 11.94 5.59
N PHE A 98 -13.82 12.88 5.62
CA PHE A 98 -13.57 13.69 6.81
C PHE A 98 -14.82 14.43 7.27
N SER A 99 -15.47 15.18 6.37
CA SER A 99 -16.64 15.98 6.69
C SER A 99 -17.82 15.13 7.13
N LEU A 100 -18.07 14.02 6.42
CA LEU A 100 -19.16 13.09 6.77
C LEU A 100 -18.91 12.40 8.11
N GLY A 101 -17.69 11.91 8.36
CA GLY A 101 -17.31 11.28 9.61
C GLY A 101 -17.37 12.27 10.78
N PHE A 102 -16.84 13.48 10.58
CA PHE A 102 -16.92 14.55 11.56
C PHE A 102 -18.38 14.89 11.93
N LEU A 103 -19.23 15.17 10.93
CA LEU A 103 -20.63 15.53 11.16
C LEU A 103 -21.38 14.40 11.86
N LEU A 104 -21.23 13.16 11.41
CA LEU A 104 -21.90 12.00 11.99
C LEU A 104 -21.59 11.88 13.49
N ILE A 105 -20.32 11.95 13.86
CA ILE A 105 -19.91 11.82 15.26
C ILE A 105 -20.28 13.05 16.08
N TYR A 106 -20.15 14.25 15.50
CA TYR A 106 -20.54 15.47 16.20
C TYR A 106 -22.03 15.49 16.56
N PHE A 107 -22.90 15.04 15.64
CA PHE A 107 -24.35 14.96 15.94
C PHE A 107 -24.70 13.91 16.99
N VAL A 108 -23.90 12.84 17.10
CA VAL A 108 -24.16 11.77 18.09
C VAL A 108 -23.57 12.10 19.46
N THR A 109 -22.34 12.60 19.49
CA THR A 109 -21.59 12.75 20.76
C THR A 109 -21.53 14.17 21.28
N HIS A 110 -21.81 15.17 20.43
CA HIS A 110 -21.60 16.61 20.69
C HIS A 110 -20.17 16.95 21.14
N ASN A 111 -19.19 16.09 20.84
CA ASN A 111 -17.80 16.25 21.24
C ASN A 111 -16.94 16.52 20.00
N ILE A 112 -16.41 17.74 19.90
CA ILE A 112 -15.60 18.19 18.76
C ILE A 112 -14.32 17.37 18.64
N SER A 113 -13.63 17.06 19.73
CA SER A 113 -12.37 16.31 19.69
C SER A 113 -12.58 14.90 19.13
N GLN A 114 -13.62 14.20 19.59
CA GLN A 114 -13.97 12.88 19.06
C GLN A 114 -14.37 12.95 17.58
N ALA A 115 -15.17 13.95 17.20
CA ALA A 115 -15.60 14.15 15.83
C ALA A 115 -14.42 14.42 14.89
N LEU A 116 -13.44 15.24 15.31
CA LEU A 116 -12.23 15.51 14.55
C LEU A 116 -11.39 14.23 14.33
N ILE A 117 -11.15 13.46 15.40
CA ILE A 117 -10.35 12.23 15.33
C ILE A 117 -11.02 11.22 14.40
N VAL A 118 -12.33 10.98 14.56
CA VAL A 118 -13.04 10.02 13.70
C VAL A 118 -13.12 10.53 12.26
N GLY A 119 -13.32 11.83 12.04
CA GLY A 119 -13.27 12.44 10.73
C GLY A 119 -11.97 12.10 9.99
N VAL A 120 -10.82 12.22 10.67
CA VAL A 120 -9.52 11.83 10.05
C VAL A 120 -9.41 10.32 9.84
N ILE A 121 -9.87 9.49 10.77
CA ILE A 121 -9.85 8.04 10.59
C ILE A 121 -10.59 7.63 9.30
N PHE A 122 -11.70 8.29 8.99
CA PHE A 122 -12.46 8.02 7.76
C PHE A 122 -11.74 8.46 6.46
N THR A 123 -10.70 9.30 6.53
CA THR A 123 -9.89 9.65 5.34
C THR A 123 -8.95 8.53 4.91
N ALA A 124 -8.59 7.62 5.82
CA ALA A 124 -7.67 6.54 5.52
C ALA A 124 -8.32 5.52 4.57
N THR A 125 -7.82 5.44 3.34
CA THR A 125 -8.33 4.55 2.30
C THR A 125 -7.37 3.39 2.02
N SER A 126 -7.92 2.21 1.66
CA SER A 126 -7.11 1.05 1.28
C SER A 126 -6.75 1.09 -0.20
N VAL A 127 -5.49 1.37 -0.49
CA VAL A 127 -4.96 1.34 -1.87
C VAL A 127 -4.91 -0.07 -2.43
N SER A 128 -4.64 -1.08 -1.59
CA SER A 128 -4.40 -2.46 -2.01
C SER A 128 -5.56 -3.07 -2.80
N VAL A 129 -6.79 -2.88 -2.32
CA VAL A 129 -8.01 -3.40 -2.99
C VAL A 129 -8.20 -2.73 -4.34
N SER A 130 -8.00 -1.41 -4.43
CA SER A 130 -8.12 -0.64 -5.68
C SER A 130 -7.09 -1.09 -6.70
N VAL A 131 -5.82 -1.24 -6.29
CA VAL A 131 -4.73 -1.68 -7.17
C VAL A 131 -4.96 -3.12 -7.64
N MET A 132 -5.36 -4.03 -6.75
CA MET A 132 -5.66 -5.42 -7.12
C MET A 132 -6.80 -5.49 -8.14
N THR A 133 -7.87 -4.72 -7.92
CA THR A 133 -8.98 -4.64 -8.87
C THR A 133 -8.55 -4.08 -10.22
N LEU A 134 -7.71 -3.03 -10.23
CA LEU A 134 -7.19 -2.43 -11.45
C LEU A 134 -6.25 -3.38 -12.22
N LEU A 135 -5.45 -4.18 -11.51
CA LEU A 135 -4.62 -5.24 -12.11
C LEU A 135 -5.49 -6.30 -12.78
N ASP A 136 -6.52 -6.80 -12.08
CA ASP A 136 -7.45 -7.81 -12.60
C ASP A 136 -8.22 -7.32 -13.84
N LEU A 137 -8.54 -6.02 -13.87
CA LEU A 137 -9.20 -5.38 -15.01
C LEU A 137 -8.24 -4.98 -16.13
N GLY A 138 -6.92 -5.11 -15.95
CA GLY A 138 -5.90 -4.64 -16.88
C GLY A 138 -5.86 -3.12 -17.05
N LYS A 139 -6.39 -2.35 -16.08
CA LYS A 139 -6.53 -0.89 -16.13
C LYS A 139 -5.48 -0.13 -15.32
N LEU A 140 -4.57 -0.82 -14.61
CA LEU A 140 -3.56 -0.17 -13.76
C LEU A 140 -2.67 0.80 -14.53
N LYS A 141 -2.28 0.45 -15.78
CA LYS A 141 -1.44 1.28 -16.66
C LYS A 141 -2.20 2.44 -17.31
N GLY A 142 -3.52 2.44 -17.23
CA GLY A 142 -4.39 3.49 -17.77
C GLY A 142 -4.27 4.80 -17.00
N ILE A 143 -4.84 5.86 -17.53
CA ILE A 143 -4.89 7.18 -16.86
C ILE A 143 -5.61 7.06 -15.53
N GLU A 144 -6.71 6.31 -15.49
CA GLU A 144 -7.52 6.07 -14.29
C GLU A 144 -6.72 5.36 -13.20
N GLY A 145 -6.00 4.28 -13.56
CA GLY A 145 -5.18 3.51 -12.60
C GLY A 145 -4.07 4.34 -11.99
N ARG A 146 -3.34 5.09 -12.81
CA ARG A 146 -2.29 6.00 -12.33
C ARG A 146 -2.86 7.12 -11.47
N CYS A 147 -4.00 7.67 -11.84
CA CYS A 147 -4.69 8.70 -11.06
C CYS A 147 -5.06 8.16 -9.67
N ILE A 148 -5.64 6.95 -9.57
CA ILE A 148 -6.02 6.32 -8.31
C ILE A 148 -4.79 6.07 -7.43
N VAL A 149 -3.71 5.49 -7.99
CA VAL A 149 -2.48 5.22 -7.22
C VAL A 149 -1.81 6.51 -6.73
N ASN A 150 -1.70 7.52 -7.59
CA ASN A 150 -1.10 8.80 -7.22
C ASN A 150 -1.96 9.55 -6.17
N SER A 151 -3.29 9.50 -6.30
CA SER A 151 -4.23 10.06 -5.32
C SER A 151 -4.06 9.40 -3.96
N ALA A 152 -3.96 8.08 -3.92
CA ALA A 152 -3.79 7.33 -2.68
C ALA A 152 -2.46 7.65 -1.96
N ILE A 153 -1.37 7.87 -2.69
CA ILE A 153 -0.10 8.33 -2.08
C ILE A 153 -0.27 9.72 -1.45
N ILE A 154 -1.02 10.62 -2.09
CA ILE A 154 -1.33 11.94 -1.54
C ILE A 154 -2.19 11.78 -0.28
N ASP A 155 -3.20 10.90 -0.32
CA ASP A 155 -4.08 10.61 0.82
C ASP A 155 -3.29 10.11 2.04
N ASP A 156 -2.34 9.19 1.86
CA ASP A 156 -1.47 8.67 2.93
C ASP A 156 -0.69 9.80 3.61
N ILE A 157 -0.07 10.67 2.80
CA ILE A 157 0.73 11.80 3.33
C ILE A 157 -0.16 12.79 4.08
N VAL A 158 -1.25 13.21 3.46
CA VAL A 158 -2.16 14.21 4.05
C VAL A 158 -2.89 13.64 5.25
N GLY A 159 -3.33 12.37 5.20
CA GLY A 159 -3.98 11.67 6.30
C GLY A 159 -3.11 11.62 7.57
N ILE A 160 -1.82 11.28 7.44
CA ILE A 160 -0.87 11.26 8.57
C ILE A 160 -0.64 12.67 9.12
N LEU A 161 -0.50 13.66 8.24
CA LEU A 161 -0.34 15.05 8.68
C LEU A 161 -1.57 15.57 9.40
N LEU A 162 -2.77 15.29 8.89
CA LEU A 162 -4.03 15.64 9.53
C LEU A 162 -4.20 14.94 10.87
N LEU A 163 -3.91 13.64 10.94
CA LEU A 163 -3.98 12.87 12.17
C LEU A 163 -3.06 13.46 13.23
N THR A 164 -1.80 13.71 12.86
CA THR A 164 -0.79 14.28 13.77
C THR A 164 -1.20 15.68 14.25
N PHE A 165 -1.72 16.51 13.34
CA PHE A 165 -2.19 17.86 13.65
C PHE A 165 -3.37 17.84 14.64
N ILE A 166 -4.37 16.99 14.36
CA ILE A 166 -5.58 16.89 15.18
C ILE A 166 -5.27 16.28 16.55
N PHE A 167 -4.40 15.26 16.62
CA PHE A 167 -3.93 14.76 17.91
C PHE A 167 -3.22 15.86 18.72
N GLY A 168 -2.36 16.65 18.08
CA GLY A 168 -1.72 17.79 18.74
C GLY A 168 -2.70 18.84 19.27
N LEU A 169 -3.84 19.05 18.60
CA LEU A 169 -4.90 19.98 19.06
C LEU A 169 -5.75 19.40 20.19
N THR A 170 -5.99 18.09 20.19
CA THR A 170 -6.93 17.42 21.11
C THR A 170 -6.30 16.89 22.39
N SER A 171 -4.98 16.58 22.36
CA SER A 171 -4.25 16.01 23.51
C SER A 171 -3.78 17.03 24.55
N GLY A 172 -4.03 18.32 24.39
CA GLY A 172 -3.60 19.36 25.35
C GLY A 172 -2.06 19.56 25.41
N ALA A 173 -1.62 20.73 25.85
CA ALA A 173 -0.20 21.11 25.93
C ALA A 173 0.53 20.39 27.10
N GLY A 174 0.67 19.09 27.04
CA GLY A 174 1.35 18.33 28.11
C GLY A 174 1.47 16.84 27.87
N GLU A 175 0.71 16.26 26.94
CA GLU A 175 0.81 14.84 26.59
C GLU A 175 1.70 14.65 25.36
N SER A 176 2.52 13.58 25.39
CA SER A 176 3.51 13.22 24.38
C SER A 176 2.87 12.76 23.05
N GLY A 177 2.08 13.61 22.41
CA GLY A 177 1.55 13.38 21.07
C GLY A 177 2.65 13.54 19.99
N PRO A 178 2.48 12.92 18.82
CA PRO A 178 3.43 13.05 17.72
C PRO A 178 3.54 14.53 17.30
N ASN A 179 4.75 15.05 17.29
CA ASN A 179 5.03 16.44 16.93
C ASN A 179 4.81 16.64 15.42
N PHE A 180 3.85 17.50 15.05
CA PHE A 180 3.53 17.81 13.65
C PHE A 180 4.76 18.20 12.81
N THR A 181 5.64 19.06 13.37
CA THR A 181 6.89 19.47 12.72
C THR A 181 7.83 18.30 12.47
N ILE A 182 7.95 17.37 13.44
CA ILE A 182 8.79 16.19 13.31
C ILE A 182 8.22 15.25 12.25
N SER A 183 6.90 15.10 12.17
CA SER A 183 6.25 14.27 11.13
C SER A 183 6.51 14.83 9.73
N ILE A 184 6.39 16.13 9.53
CA ILE A 184 6.73 16.77 8.25
C ILE A 184 8.19 16.52 7.88
N ILE A 185 9.13 16.71 8.83
CA ILE A 185 10.57 16.51 8.58
C ILE A 185 10.84 15.04 8.20
N LYS A 186 10.23 14.08 8.89
CA LYS A 186 10.37 12.66 8.58
C LYS A 186 9.84 12.30 7.19
N ILE A 187 8.67 12.80 6.82
CA ILE A 187 8.06 12.55 5.51
C ILE A 187 8.92 13.15 4.39
N ILE A 188 9.32 14.41 4.52
CA ILE A 188 10.22 15.06 3.56
C ILE A 188 11.55 14.30 3.50
N GLY A 189 12.11 13.95 4.67
CA GLY A 189 13.33 13.16 4.78
C GLY A 189 13.24 11.83 4.04
N PHE A 190 12.13 11.11 4.19
CA PHE A 190 11.88 9.87 3.45
C PHE A 190 11.94 10.11 1.93
N PHE A 191 11.20 11.09 1.40
CA PHE A 191 11.20 11.34 -0.04
C PHE A 191 12.58 11.74 -0.55
N VAL A 192 13.29 12.62 0.16
CA VAL A 192 14.66 13.01 -0.21
C VAL A 192 15.59 11.81 -0.22
N VAL A 193 15.62 11.01 0.84
CA VAL A 193 16.46 9.81 0.96
C VAL A 193 16.07 8.77 -0.09
N ALA A 194 14.79 8.49 -0.27
CA ALA A 194 14.29 7.54 -1.26
C ALA A 194 14.69 7.94 -2.68
N PHE A 195 14.58 9.22 -3.04
CA PHE A 195 15.02 9.72 -4.35
C PHE A 195 16.54 9.68 -4.51
N LEU A 196 17.31 10.07 -3.49
CA LEU A 196 18.79 10.02 -3.54
C LEU A 196 19.25 8.57 -3.70
N ILE A 197 18.77 7.65 -2.88
CA ILE A 197 19.13 6.23 -2.98
C ILE A 197 18.67 5.68 -4.35
N GLY A 198 17.44 6.00 -4.79
CA GLY A 198 16.87 5.53 -6.05
C GLY A 198 17.70 5.93 -7.26
N ILE A 199 18.06 7.21 -7.37
CA ILE A 199 18.75 7.75 -8.55
C ILE A 199 20.26 7.48 -8.48
N PHE A 200 20.89 7.70 -7.33
CA PHE A 200 22.36 7.66 -7.24
C PHE A 200 22.93 6.29 -6.88
N ILE A 201 22.14 5.42 -6.25
CA ILE A 201 22.61 4.10 -5.82
C ILE A 201 21.91 3.00 -6.62
N LEU A 202 20.57 2.93 -6.58
CA LEU A 202 19.84 1.79 -7.18
C LEU A 202 19.95 1.78 -8.70
N GLN A 203 19.65 2.89 -9.37
CA GLN A 203 19.70 2.91 -10.83
C GLN A 203 21.10 2.58 -11.36
N PRO A 204 22.22 3.23 -10.96
CA PRO A 204 23.54 2.88 -11.46
C PRO A 204 23.96 1.46 -11.04
N PHE A 205 23.60 1.03 -9.83
CA PHE A 205 23.90 -0.33 -9.39
C PHE A 205 23.25 -1.38 -10.29
N PHE A 206 21.95 -1.30 -10.52
CA PHE A 206 21.23 -2.25 -11.38
C PHE A 206 21.59 -2.10 -12.87
N LEU A 207 21.93 -0.90 -13.35
CA LEU A 207 22.41 -0.71 -14.73
C LEU A 207 23.79 -1.33 -14.95
N ASN A 208 24.67 -1.30 -13.93
CA ASN A 208 26.01 -1.88 -14.00
C ASN A 208 26.05 -3.38 -13.69
N LEU A 209 24.98 -3.94 -13.14
CA LEU A 209 24.80 -5.39 -13.04
C LEU A 209 24.76 -5.96 -14.46
N LYS A 210 25.94 -6.36 -14.96
CA LYS A 210 26.08 -6.97 -16.29
C LYS A 210 25.17 -8.21 -16.34
N LYS A 211 24.68 -8.55 -17.54
CA LYS A 211 23.88 -9.75 -17.87
C LYS A 211 24.45 -11.11 -17.37
N ILE A 212 25.53 -11.09 -16.62
CA ILE A 212 26.25 -12.25 -16.08
C ILE A 212 25.62 -12.75 -14.77
N LEU A 213 24.87 -11.90 -14.05
CA LEU A 213 24.16 -12.35 -12.86
C LEU A 213 22.89 -13.11 -13.28
N LEU A 214 22.73 -14.31 -12.74
CA LEU A 214 21.53 -15.13 -12.90
C LEU A 214 20.31 -14.31 -12.46
N ASP A 215 19.20 -14.41 -13.18
CA ASP A 215 17.96 -13.68 -12.90
C ASP A 215 17.52 -13.81 -11.43
N ASN A 216 17.78 -14.95 -10.80
CA ASN A 216 17.48 -15.19 -9.39
C ASN A 216 18.19 -14.21 -8.44
N VAL A 217 19.42 -13.78 -8.74
CA VAL A 217 20.17 -12.81 -7.91
C VAL A 217 19.53 -11.43 -8.01
N VAL A 218 19.12 -11.04 -9.21
CA VAL A 218 18.45 -9.75 -9.45
C VAL A 218 17.12 -9.69 -8.72
N ILE A 219 16.34 -10.79 -8.73
CA ILE A 219 15.06 -10.88 -7.99
C ILE A 219 15.29 -10.76 -6.49
N SER A 220 16.29 -11.49 -5.95
CA SER A 220 16.59 -11.42 -4.51
C SER A 220 17.02 -10.03 -4.06
N LEU A 221 17.82 -9.34 -4.89
CA LEU A 221 18.21 -7.95 -4.63
C LEU A 221 17.00 -7.00 -4.71
N ALA A 222 16.10 -7.21 -5.66
CA ALA A 222 14.87 -6.42 -5.76
C ALA A 222 14.00 -6.59 -4.52
N ILE A 223 13.84 -7.82 -4.00
CA ILE A 223 13.12 -8.08 -2.75
C ILE A 223 13.76 -7.33 -1.58
N ALA A 224 15.08 -7.38 -1.45
CA ALA A 224 15.79 -6.63 -0.41
C ALA A 224 15.56 -5.12 -0.51
N VAL A 225 15.53 -4.57 -1.72
CA VAL A 225 15.23 -3.14 -1.96
C VAL A 225 13.78 -2.81 -1.56
N VAL A 226 12.81 -3.67 -1.92
CA VAL A 226 11.40 -3.48 -1.50
C VAL A 226 11.30 -3.39 0.03
N LEU A 227 11.90 -4.34 0.74
CA LEU A 227 11.85 -4.38 2.20
C LEU A 227 12.53 -3.17 2.84
N LEU A 228 13.68 -2.74 2.28
CA LEU A 228 14.40 -1.56 2.75
C LEU A 228 13.58 -0.28 2.59
N TYR A 229 12.99 -0.07 1.42
CA TYR A 229 12.17 1.12 1.16
C TYR A 229 10.89 1.12 1.99
N SER A 230 10.27 -0.05 2.17
CA SER A 230 9.10 -0.21 3.03
C SER A 230 9.41 0.14 4.47
N TRP A 231 10.55 -0.33 4.98
CA TRP A 231 11.03 0.01 6.33
C TRP A 231 11.33 1.51 6.48
N LEU A 232 11.97 2.14 5.49
CA LEU A 232 12.21 3.58 5.50
C LEU A 232 10.91 4.40 5.53
N ALA A 233 9.89 3.96 4.79
CA ALA A 233 8.57 4.59 4.80
C ALA A 233 7.91 4.49 6.18
N GLU A 234 7.94 3.31 6.81
CA GLU A 234 7.39 3.12 8.16
C GLU A 234 8.10 3.99 9.21
N MET A 235 9.42 4.13 9.13
CA MET A 235 10.17 5.04 10.01
C MET A 235 9.76 6.51 9.85
N ALA A 236 9.31 6.89 8.67
CA ALA A 236 8.76 8.22 8.41
C ALA A 236 7.29 8.38 8.87
N GLY A 237 6.65 7.28 9.28
CA GLY A 237 5.24 7.23 9.65
C GLY A 237 4.31 7.01 8.44
N LEU A 238 4.85 6.76 7.25
CA LEU A 238 4.07 6.42 6.06
C LEU A 238 3.74 4.92 6.04
N ALA A 239 2.74 4.54 5.26
CA ALA A 239 2.45 3.13 5.03
C ALA A 239 3.65 2.45 4.32
N ALA A 240 4.01 1.22 4.73
CA ALA A 240 5.09 0.44 4.12
C ALA A 240 4.92 0.28 2.59
N ILE A 241 3.67 0.18 2.15
CA ILE A 241 3.30 0.07 0.73
C ILE A 241 3.78 1.25 -0.12
N THR A 242 3.84 2.46 0.45
CA THR A 242 4.39 3.64 -0.22
C THR A 242 5.87 3.43 -0.54
N GLY A 243 6.65 2.89 0.40
CA GLY A 243 8.05 2.54 0.17
C GLY A 243 8.20 1.49 -0.92
N ALA A 244 7.41 0.42 -0.88
CA ALA A 244 7.41 -0.63 -1.90
C ALA A 244 7.12 -0.07 -3.30
N TYR A 245 6.13 0.82 -3.42
CA TYR A 245 5.82 1.50 -4.68
C TYR A 245 7.00 2.30 -5.23
N PHE A 246 7.68 3.10 -4.38
CA PHE A 246 8.87 3.87 -4.80
C PHE A 246 10.05 2.97 -5.17
N ALA A 247 10.27 1.86 -4.46
CA ALA A 247 11.25 0.86 -4.85
C ALA A 247 10.99 0.34 -6.27
N GLY A 248 9.72 -0.01 -6.56
CA GLY A 248 9.28 -0.43 -7.89
C GLY A 248 9.48 0.66 -8.93
N LEU A 249 9.13 1.88 -8.62
CA LEU A 249 9.28 3.05 -9.50
C LEU A 249 10.73 3.24 -9.96
N PHE A 250 11.72 3.14 -9.07
CA PHE A 250 13.14 3.29 -9.41
C PHE A 250 13.68 2.08 -10.17
N LEU A 251 13.33 0.87 -9.76
CA LEU A 251 13.73 -0.35 -10.46
C LEU A 251 13.07 -0.48 -11.84
N GLY A 252 11.86 0.03 -12.00
CA GLY A 252 11.15 0.08 -13.27
C GLY A 252 11.82 0.92 -14.36
N GLN A 253 12.78 1.77 -14.00
CA GLN A 253 13.60 2.55 -14.93
C GLN A 253 14.88 1.81 -15.37
N THR A 254 15.13 0.59 -14.87
CA THR A 254 16.33 -0.20 -15.18
C THR A 254 16.06 -1.24 -16.26
N HIS A 255 17.11 -1.74 -16.89
CA HIS A 255 17.01 -2.80 -17.91
C HIS A 255 16.52 -4.15 -17.36
N HIS A 256 16.59 -4.34 -16.04
CA HIS A 256 16.18 -5.58 -15.36
C HIS A 256 14.67 -5.60 -15.01
N LYS A 257 13.93 -4.55 -15.39
CA LYS A 257 12.47 -4.43 -15.15
C LYS A 257 11.73 -5.73 -15.50
N HIS A 258 12.02 -6.32 -16.66
CA HIS A 258 11.31 -7.51 -17.15
C HIS A 258 11.59 -8.74 -16.29
N ALA A 259 12.86 -9.00 -15.96
CA ALA A 259 13.27 -10.12 -15.12
C ALA A 259 12.67 -10.00 -13.70
N VAL A 260 12.74 -8.80 -13.11
CA VAL A 260 12.16 -8.51 -11.79
C VAL A 260 10.64 -8.65 -11.81
N HIS A 261 9.97 -8.14 -12.85
CA HIS A 261 8.53 -8.25 -13.01
C HIS A 261 8.09 -9.71 -13.07
N MET A 262 8.70 -10.53 -13.91
CA MET A 262 8.35 -11.95 -14.03
C MET A 262 8.54 -12.70 -12.70
N GLY A 263 9.69 -12.52 -12.04
CA GLY A 263 9.98 -13.25 -10.81
C GLY A 263 9.10 -12.85 -9.62
N ILE A 264 8.70 -11.57 -9.51
CA ILE A 264 7.89 -11.08 -8.38
C ILE A 264 6.40 -11.24 -8.65
N THR A 265 5.94 -11.09 -9.90
CA THR A 265 4.53 -11.31 -10.25
C THR A 265 4.06 -12.72 -9.91
N ASP A 266 4.90 -13.72 -10.14
CA ASP A 266 4.58 -15.11 -9.79
C ASP A 266 4.47 -15.32 -8.27
N ILE A 267 5.32 -14.65 -7.49
CA ILE A 267 5.27 -14.67 -6.03
C ILE A 267 4.06 -13.86 -5.53
N GLY A 268 3.90 -12.62 -5.95
CA GLY A 268 2.83 -11.72 -5.49
C GLY A 268 1.42 -12.21 -5.82
N LYS A 269 1.25 -12.89 -6.97
CA LYS A 269 -0.04 -13.52 -7.32
C LYS A 269 -0.33 -14.82 -6.59
N SER A 270 0.68 -15.41 -5.95
CA SER A 270 0.54 -16.66 -5.21
C SER A 270 0.07 -16.41 -3.78
N PHE A 271 0.43 -15.31 -3.19
CA PHE A 271 -0.01 -14.82 -1.87
C PHE A 271 -1.09 -13.75 -1.99
#